data_7c650d45fa3d9b7ef8cdd2604fb86cf6
#
_entry.id   7c650d45fa3d9b7ef8cdd2604fb86cf6
#
_cell.length_a   1.000
_cell.length_b   1.000
_cell.length_c   1.000
_cell.angle_alpha   90.00
_cell.angle_beta   90.00
_cell.angle_gamma   90.00
#
_symmetry.space_group_name_H-M   'P 1'
#
loop_
_entity.id
_entity.type
_entity.pdbx_description
1 polymer ?
#
loop_
_entity_poly.entity_id
_entity_poly.type
_entity_poly.pdbx_seq_one_letter_code
_entity_poly.pdbx_strand_id
1 'polypeptide(L)'
;MTFDDGILKIYQVKNVSEAGAMPRQKLVKAGAYHYGSDTVYYKRYYTAKQAGYQADTMVHIWYAPEIESLDIVVLEDGDQYKIAQVQHGKEKGLRVTWLTLERLMEDYEYAGDA
;
A
#
# COMPACT_ATOMS: atom_id res chain seq x y z
N MET A 1 -12.86 11.47 9.98
CA MET A 1 -11.95 10.45 9.43
C MET A 1 -12.31 9.10 10.03
N THR A 2 -12.52 8.12 9.20
CA THR A 2 -12.88 6.77 9.63
C THR A 2 -11.86 5.76 9.14
N PHE A 3 -11.87 4.55 9.74
CA PHE A 3 -10.94 3.47 9.41
C PHE A 3 -11.72 2.18 9.17
N ASP A 4 -12.90 2.28 8.59
CA ASP A 4 -13.85 1.17 8.48
C ASP A 4 -14.13 0.73 7.05
N ASP A 5 -13.27 1.11 6.10
CA ASP A 5 -13.42 0.67 4.71
C ASP A 5 -12.87 -0.73 4.46
N GLY A 6 -12.17 -1.29 5.43
CA GLY A 6 -11.66 -2.64 5.35
C GLY A 6 -10.35 -2.81 6.07
N ILE A 7 -9.72 -3.94 5.82
CA ILE A 7 -8.39 -4.26 6.35
C ILE A 7 -7.45 -4.41 5.17
N LEU A 8 -6.38 -3.60 5.17
CA LEU A 8 -5.30 -3.79 4.21
C LEU A 8 -4.21 -4.64 4.82
N LYS A 9 -3.48 -5.32 3.97
CA LYS A 9 -2.34 -6.13 4.37
C LYS A 9 -1.09 -5.58 3.72
N ILE A 10 -0.01 -5.48 4.49
CA ILE A 10 1.29 -5.01 4.02
C ILE A 10 2.18 -6.20 3.78
N TYR A 11 2.83 -6.22 2.62
CA TYR A 11 3.78 -7.27 2.25
C TYR A 11 5.10 -6.65 1.82
N GLN A 12 6.18 -7.37 2.08
CA GLN A 12 7.50 -7.04 1.56
C GLN A 12 7.85 -8.00 0.44
N VAL A 13 8.49 -7.48 -0.60
CA VAL A 13 8.98 -8.30 -1.71
C VAL A 13 10.32 -8.89 -1.31
N LYS A 14 10.41 -10.20 -1.25
CA LYS A 14 11.65 -10.90 -0.88
C LYS A 14 11.99 -11.97 -1.88
N ASN A 15 13.30 -12.20 -2.06
CA ASN A 15 13.80 -13.29 -2.85
C ASN A 15 13.76 -14.56 -2.03
N VAL A 16 12.95 -15.52 -2.45
CA VAL A 16 12.75 -16.80 -1.73
C VAL A 16 13.27 -17.99 -2.53
N SER A 17 14.13 -17.76 -3.52
CA SER A 17 14.71 -18.84 -4.30
C SER A 17 15.70 -19.65 -3.46
N GLU A 18 15.79 -20.95 -3.75
CA GLU A 18 16.81 -21.81 -3.16
C GLU A 18 18.16 -21.55 -3.81
N ALA A 19 19.23 -21.92 -3.11
CA ALA A 19 20.58 -21.80 -3.65
C ALA A 19 20.70 -22.55 -4.96
N GLY A 20 21.21 -21.87 -6.00
CA GLY A 20 21.36 -22.44 -7.33
C GLY A 20 20.12 -22.38 -8.21
N ALA A 21 18.98 -21.95 -7.69
CA ALA A 21 17.76 -21.74 -8.46
C ALA A 21 17.69 -20.31 -8.99
N MET A 22 16.82 -20.09 -9.99
CA MET A 22 16.56 -18.74 -10.46
C MET A 22 15.92 -17.91 -9.35
N PRO A 23 16.32 -16.62 -9.21
CA PRO A 23 15.69 -15.75 -8.21
C PRO A 23 14.18 -15.63 -8.43
N ARG A 24 13.43 -15.78 -7.35
CA ARG A 24 11.99 -15.60 -7.34
C ARG A 24 11.63 -14.57 -6.29
N GLN A 25 10.87 -13.56 -6.69
CA GLN A 25 10.38 -12.55 -5.76
C GLN A 25 8.95 -12.90 -5.36
N LYS A 26 8.74 -13.04 -4.07
CA LYS A 26 7.42 -13.34 -3.51
C LYS A 26 7.10 -12.38 -2.39
N LEU A 27 5.81 -12.27 -2.09
CA LEU A 27 5.33 -11.40 -1.02
C LEU A 27 5.36 -12.13 0.31
N VAL A 28 5.99 -11.50 1.29
CA VAL A 28 6.03 -11.99 2.67
C VAL A 28 5.24 -11.00 3.52
N LYS A 29 4.24 -11.49 4.25
CA LYS A 29 3.36 -10.63 5.04
C LYS A 29 4.12 -9.92 6.15
N ALA A 30 3.94 -8.60 6.23
CA ALA A 30 4.58 -7.78 7.25
C ALA A 30 3.58 -7.21 8.26
N GLY A 31 2.30 -7.08 7.92
CA GLY A 31 1.31 -6.56 8.85
C GLY A 31 -0.06 -6.40 8.22
N ALA A 32 -1.00 -5.97 9.04
CA ALA A 32 -2.36 -5.70 8.60
C ALA A 32 -2.90 -4.51 9.40
N TYR A 33 -3.71 -3.66 8.76
CA TYR A 33 -4.22 -2.44 9.36
C TYR A 33 -5.64 -2.16 8.86
N HIS A 34 -6.48 -1.62 9.74
CA HIS A 34 -7.75 -1.03 9.29
C HIS A 34 -7.47 0.26 8.55
N TYR A 35 -8.21 0.52 7.48
CA TYR A 35 -7.98 1.71 6.68
C TYR A 35 -9.27 2.43 6.31
N GLY A 36 -9.11 3.69 5.93
CA GLY A 36 -10.14 4.48 5.29
C GLY A 36 -9.65 4.96 3.94
N SER A 37 -10.53 5.05 2.97
CA SER A 37 -10.18 5.46 1.61
C SER A 37 -10.29 6.97 1.46
N ASP A 38 -9.27 7.58 0.84
CA ASP A 38 -9.23 9.00 0.50
C ASP A 38 -9.21 9.21 -1.02
N THR A 39 -9.66 8.23 -1.77
CA THR A 39 -9.52 8.23 -3.23
C THR A 39 -10.13 9.45 -3.88
N VAL A 40 -11.32 9.88 -3.45
CA VAL A 40 -12.00 11.04 -4.04
C VAL A 40 -11.19 12.32 -3.83
N TYR A 41 -10.72 12.53 -2.60
CA TYR A 41 -9.91 13.70 -2.27
C TYR A 41 -8.61 13.69 -3.07
N TYR A 42 -7.96 12.54 -3.13
CA TYR A 42 -6.73 12.34 -3.87
C TYR A 42 -6.89 12.68 -5.35
N LYS A 43 -7.94 12.19 -5.98
CA LYS A 43 -8.17 12.45 -7.41
C LYS A 43 -8.37 13.92 -7.70
N ARG A 44 -9.08 14.64 -6.85
CA ARG A 44 -9.24 16.09 -7.02
C ARG A 44 -7.91 16.83 -6.95
N TYR A 45 -7.09 16.46 -5.98
CA TYR A 45 -5.81 17.11 -5.76
C TYR A 45 -4.86 16.89 -6.93
N TYR A 46 -4.70 15.64 -7.34
CA TYR A 46 -3.72 15.31 -8.37
C TYR A 46 -4.18 15.53 -9.80
N THR A 47 -5.45 15.58 -10.06
CA THR A 47 -5.96 15.99 -11.38
C THR A 47 -5.54 17.41 -11.69
N ALA A 48 -5.55 18.30 -10.69
CA ALA A 48 -5.11 19.68 -10.86
C ALA A 48 -3.59 19.81 -11.01
N LYS A 49 -2.81 18.87 -10.46
CA LYS A 49 -1.35 18.98 -10.47
C LYS A 49 -0.69 18.31 -11.64
N GLN A 50 -1.30 17.27 -12.23
CA GLN A 50 -0.72 16.73 -13.20
C GLN A 50 -0.50 15.57 -13.87
N ALA A 51 -0.33 15.66 -15.01
CA ALA A 51 0.04 14.64 -15.93
C ALA A 51 1.28 13.88 -15.51
N GLY A 52 1.35 12.62 -15.70
CA GLY A 52 2.51 11.80 -15.40
C GLY A 52 2.49 11.11 -14.04
N TYR A 53 1.64 11.53 -13.15
CA TYR A 53 1.47 10.87 -11.86
C TYR A 53 0.51 9.70 -12.02
N GLN A 54 0.94 8.50 -11.66
CA GLN A 54 0.20 7.28 -11.95
C GLN A 54 -0.43 6.61 -10.75
N ALA A 55 -0.60 7.32 -9.65
CA ALA A 55 -1.21 6.74 -8.49
C ALA A 55 -2.72 6.54 -8.69
N ASP A 56 -3.23 5.41 -8.25
CA ASP A 56 -4.60 5.01 -8.47
C ASP A 56 -5.51 5.29 -7.29
N THR A 57 -4.98 5.29 -6.08
CA THR A 57 -5.78 5.50 -4.89
C THR A 57 -4.92 5.99 -3.73
N MET A 58 -5.59 6.50 -2.71
CA MET A 58 -4.96 6.92 -1.48
C MET A 58 -5.78 6.43 -0.31
N VAL A 59 -5.11 5.90 0.71
CA VAL A 59 -5.75 5.42 1.92
C VAL A 59 -5.04 5.99 3.14
N HIS A 60 -5.72 6.00 4.27
CA HIS A 60 -5.11 6.36 5.55
C HIS A 60 -5.28 5.22 6.55
N ILE A 61 -4.28 5.08 7.40
CA ILE A 61 -4.26 4.12 8.50
C ILE A 61 -3.79 4.84 9.77
N TRP A 62 -3.92 4.19 10.91
CA TRP A 62 -3.29 4.69 12.13
C TRP A 62 -1.78 4.77 11.92
N TYR A 63 -1.14 5.67 12.66
CA TYR A 63 0.28 5.93 12.51
C TYR A 63 1.10 4.63 12.55
N ALA A 64 1.84 4.37 11.50
CA ALA A 64 2.64 3.16 11.33
C ALA A 64 4.01 3.54 10.76
N PRO A 65 4.96 3.93 11.62
CA PRO A 65 6.27 4.41 11.16
C PRO A 65 7.12 3.35 10.49
N GLU A 66 6.78 2.07 10.68
CA GLU A 66 7.53 0.95 10.10
C GLU A 66 7.24 0.71 8.62
N ILE A 67 6.19 1.33 8.07
CA ILE A 67 5.84 1.15 6.66
C ILE A 67 6.74 2.00 5.79
N GLU A 68 7.29 1.38 4.75
CA GLU A 68 8.19 2.05 3.80
C GLU A 68 7.58 2.09 2.41
N SER A 69 8.03 3.05 1.59
CA SER A 69 7.67 3.08 0.18
C SER A 69 8.22 1.85 -0.53
N LEU A 70 7.56 1.46 -1.62
CA LEU A 70 7.85 0.26 -2.41
C LEU A 70 7.38 -1.05 -1.79
N ASP A 71 6.87 -1.04 -0.56
CA ASP A 71 6.15 -2.19 -0.03
C ASP A 71 4.86 -2.40 -0.81
N ILE A 72 4.31 -3.60 -0.73
CA ILE A 72 3.08 -3.95 -1.44
C ILE A 72 1.91 -3.96 -0.46
N VAL A 73 0.80 -3.41 -0.90
CA VAL A 73 -0.45 -3.36 -0.12
C VAL A 73 -1.52 -4.15 -0.86
N VAL A 74 -2.22 -5.00 -0.14
CA VAL A 74 -3.41 -5.69 -0.65
C VAL A 74 -4.61 -5.12 0.08
N LEU A 75 -5.53 -4.51 -0.67
CA LEU A 75 -6.74 -3.93 -0.12
C LEU A 75 -7.84 -4.99 -0.01
N GLU A 76 -9.00 -4.59 0.49
CA GLU A 76 -10.13 -5.48 0.70
C GLU A 76 -10.62 -6.14 -0.59
N ASP A 77 -10.38 -5.49 -1.74
CA ASP A 77 -10.73 -6.04 -3.05
C ASP A 77 -9.79 -7.17 -3.51
N GLY A 78 -8.69 -7.41 -2.80
CA GLY A 78 -7.72 -8.41 -3.15
C GLY A 78 -6.67 -7.98 -4.16
N ASP A 79 -6.77 -6.75 -4.67
CA ASP A 79 -5.80 -6.23 -5.64
C ASP A 79 -4.51 -5.81 -4.96
N GLN A 80 -3.41 -6.00 -5.66
CA GLN A 80 -2.09 -5.63 -5.17
C GLN A 80 -1.70 -4.24 -5.67
N TYR A 81 -1.18 -3.43 -4.75
CA TYR A 81 -0.73 -2.07 -5.04
C TYR A 81 0.68 -1.87 -4.51
N LYS A 82 1.45 -1.08 -5.21
CA LYS A 82 2.76 -0.63 -4.73
C LYS A 82 2.57 0.69 -3.99
N ILE A 83 3.24 0.85 -2.86
CA ILE A 83 3.23 2.11 -2.14
C ILE A 83 4.17 3.07 -2.85
N ALA A 84 3.60 4.08 -3.51
CA ALA A 84 4.38 5.09 -4.19
C ALA A 84 4.91 6.15 -3.24
N GLN A 85 4.14 6.45 -2.19
CA GLN A 85 4.53 7.47 -1.22
C GLN A 85 3.91 7.16 0.14
N VAL A 86 4.69 7.36 1.19
CA VAL A 86 4.24 7.25 2.59
C VAL A 86 4.35 8.64 3.21
N GLN A 87 3.29 9.09 3.83
CA GLN A 87 3.27 10.38 4.51
C GLN A 87 2.71 10.21 5.91
N HIS A 88 3.49 10.61 6.91
CA HIS A 88 3.05 10.60 8.30
C HIS A 88 2.63 12.00 8.71
N GLY A 89 1.56 12.10 9.46
CA GLY A 89 1.10 13.40 9.93
C GLY A 89 0.00 13.30 10.96
N LYS A 90 -0.66 14.43 11.19
CA LYS A 90 -1.75 14.52 12.14
C LYS A 90 -2.97 15.13 11.45
N GLU A 91 -4.14 14.63 11.81
CA GLU A 91 -5.40 15.24 11.41
C GLU A 91 -6.32 15.26 12.61
N LYS A 92 -6.81 16.45 12.97
CA LYS A 92 -7.68 16.66 14.12
C LYS A 92 -7.11 16.07 15.41
N GLY A 93 -5.80 16.21 15.60
CA GLY A 93 -5.12 15.69 16.79
C GLY A 93 -4.74 14.22 16.74
N LEU A 94 -5.14 13.50 15.71
CA LEU A 94 -4.81 12.08 15.55
C LEU A 94 -3.61 11.92 14.64
N ARG A 95 -2.69 11.04 15.03
CA ARG A 95 -1.55 10.68 14.20
C ARG A 95 -1.98 9.61 13.21
N VAL A 96 -1.75 9.87 11.93
CA VAL A 96 -2.14 8.96 10.85
C VAL A 96 -1.01 8.81 9.84
N THR A 97 -1.08 7.74 9.08
CA THR A 97 -0.20 7.51 7.94
C THR A 97 -1.04 7.45 6.68
N TRP A 98 -0.70 8.26 5.68
CA TRP A 98 -1.34 8.21 4.37
C TRP A 98 -0.46 7.43 3.42
N LEU A 99 -1.07 6.53 2.67
CA LEU A 99 -0.41 5.71 1.67
C LEU A 99 -0.96 6.06 0.30
N THR A 100 -0.08 6.50 -0.60
CA THR A 100 -0.42 6.71 -2.00
C THR A 100 -0.06 5.45 -2.76
N LEU A 101 -1.03 4.85 -3.44
CA LEU A 101 -0.93 3.51 -4.00
C LEU A 101 -1.02 3.53 -5.52
N GLU A 102 -0.18 2.73 -6.17
CA GLU A 102 -0.24 2.46 -7.60
C GLU A 102 -0.61 1.01 -7.83
N ARG A 103 -1.61 0.78 -8.69
CA ARG A 103 -2.00 -0.59 -9.06
C ARG A 103 -0.86 -1.26 -9.80
N LEU A 104 -0.54 -2.49 -9.42
CA LEU A 104 0.48 -3.26 -10.11
C LEU A 104 -0.04 -3.77 -11.46
N MET A 105 0.83 -3.73 -12.47
CA MET A 105 0.53 -4.29 -13.78
C MET A 105 0.49 -5.82 -13.74
N GLU A 106 1.38 -6.41 -12.94
CA GLU A 106 1.45 -7.85 -12.74
C GLU A 106 1.52 -8.13 -11.25
N ASP A 107 0.72 -9.09 -10.80
CA ASP A 107 0.70 -9.45 -9.40
C ASP A 107 1.89 -10.32 -9.05
N TYR A 108 2.40 -10.14 -7.82
CA TYR A 108 3.40 -11.04 -7.24
C TYR A 108 2.73 -12.28 -6.69
N GLU A 109 3.48 -13.38 -6.62
CA GLU A 109 3.06 -14.56 -5.89
C GLU A 109 3.27 -14.36 -4.40
N TYR A 110 2.40 -14.96 -3.61
CA TYR A 110 2.56 -14.94 -2.15
C TYR A 110 3.48 -16.05 -1.71
N ALA A 111 4.31 -15.76 -0.70
CA ALA A 111 5.15 -16.77 -0.06
C ALA A 111 4.33 -17.45 1.04
N GLY A 112 3.85 -18.62 0.78
CA GLY A 112 2.98 -19.34 1.71
C GLY A 112 1.51 -18.92 1.55
N ASP A 113 0.73 -19.13 2.60
CA ASP A 113 -0.69 -18.79 2.58
C ASP A 113 -0.89 -17.29 2.71
N ALA A 114 -1.64 -16.72 1.78
CA ALA A 114 -1.90 -15.29 1.75
C ALA A 114 -2.91 -14.87 2.81
#